data_8aa63185445f484c063878d79aee0c33
#
_entry.id   8aa63185445f484c063878d79aee0c33
#
_cell.length_a   1.000
_cell.length_b   1.000
_cell.length_c   1.000
_cell.angle_alpha   90.00
_cell.angle_beta   90.00
_cell.angle_gamma   90.00
#
_symmetry.space_group_name_H-M   'P 1'
#
loop_
_entity.id
_entity.type
_entity.pdbx_description
1 polymer ?
#
loop_
_entity_poly.entity_id
_entity_poly.type
_entity_poly.pdbx_seq_one_letter_code
_entity_poly.pdbx_strand_id
1 'polypeptide(L)'
;MKYLLIVCLAGLVGCIDQGVPEPHQLGYEVVASAPHETFASTQGLLLHEGVYYESTGGYGTSTLRRVDPATGKILQVRDLPPTVFGEGLALRGDRLYQLEWKSGKGFIYDRESFDRVGSFLYEGEGWGLAWDGTHFILSDGTDQLRFLDPESFAVFRTLGVRNHLGPIDQLNELEFIDGRVYANRWHRDDIVVIDPVTGHVEATLNLAALERPRPRDPEAVLNGIAWDPAERLLHVTGKRWPRVHVLRIRHQEEGRDRRR
;
A
#
# COMPACT_ATOMS: atom_id res chain seq x y z
N MET A 1 -65.01 24.15 28.87
CA MET A 1 -63.60 23.71 28.90
C MET A 1 -63.21 23.23 27.50
N LYS A 2 -62.42 24.01 26.77
CA LYS A 2 -61.97 23.64 25.41
C LYS A 2 -60.54 23.11 25.54
N TYR A 3 -60.30 21.84 25.22
CA TYR A 3 -58.99 21.25 25.18
C TYR A 3 -58.33 21.59 23.83
N LEU A 4 -57.20 22.26 23.91
CA LEU A 4 -56.33 22.59 22.78
C LEU A 4 -55.35 21.43 22.56
N LEU A 5 -55.50 20.71 21.45
CA LEU A 5 -54.61 19.64 21.07
C LEU A 5 -53.37 20.25 20.36
N ILE A 6 -52.22 20.21 21.01
CA ILE A 6 -50.94 20.60 20.38
C ILE A 6 -50.38 19.36 19.68
N VAL A 7 -50.38 19.36 18.35
CA VAL A 7 -49.72 18.35 17.52
C VAL A 7 -48.25 18.80 17.34
N CYS A 8 -47.35 18.12 18.03
CA CYS A 8 -45.91 18.27 17.77
C CYS A 8 -45.57 17.51 16.48
N LEU A 9 -45.31 18.22 15.38
CA LEU A 9 -44.65 17.65 14.20
C LEU A 9 -43.16 17.46 14.54
N ALA A 10 -42.77 16.23 14.81
CA ALA A 10 -41.37 15.85 14.82
C ALA A 10 -40.87 15.77 13.38
N GLY A 11 -40.11 16.79 12.97
CA GLY A 11 -39.40 16.78 11.70
C GLY A 11 -38.31 15.69 11.71
N LEU A 12 -38.52 14.64 10.93
CA LEU A 12 -37.45 13.70 10.55
C LEU A 12 -36.47 14.46 9.68
N VAL A 13 -35.40 14.93 10.29
CA VAL A 13 -34.18 15.32 9.55
C VAL A 13 -33.62 14.01 9.01
N GLY A 14 -33.99 13.65 7.80
CA GLY A 14 -33.33 12.60 7.04
C GLY A 14 -31.86 13.00 6.88
N CYS A 15 -30.94 12.22 7.48
CA CYS A 15 -29.54 12.24 7.08
C CYS A 15 -29.50 11.94 5.58
N ILE A 16 -29.25 12.95 4.77
CA ILE A 16 -28.90 12.76 3.36
C ILE A 16 -27.55 12.03 3.43
N ASP A 17 -27.57 10.74 3.12
CA ASP A 17 -26.36 9.98 2.82
C ASP A 17 -25.73 10.65 1.60
N GLN A 18 -24.76 11.54 1.85
CA GLN A 18 -23.96 12.11 0.78
C GLN A 18 -23.09 10.96 0.30
N GLY A 19 -23.50 10.32 -0.79
CA GLY A 19 -22.80 9.18 -1.36
C GLY A 19 -21.29 9.41 -1.45
N VAL A 20 -20.52 8.33 -1.43
CA VAL A 20 -19.06 8.40 -1.54
C VAL A 20 -18.67 9.19 -2.79
N PRO A 21 -17.85 10.25 -2.69
CA PRO A 21 -17.44 11.04 -3.86
C PRO A 21 -16.69 10.19 -4.89
N GLU A 22 -16.76 10.59 -6.15
CA GLU A 22 -15.89 10.03 -7.17
C GLU A 22 -14.43 10.37 -6.87
N PRO A 23 -13.49 9.38 -6.90
CA PRO A 23 -12.09 9.64 -6.66
C PRO A 23 -11.47 10.59 -7.68
N HIS A 24 -10.62 11.50 -7.22
CA HIS A 24 -9.83 12.34 -8.10
C HIS A 24 -8.83 11.51 -8.91
N GLN A 25 -8.61 11.87 -10.17
CA GLN A 25 -7.51 11.29 -10.96
C GLN A 25 -6.23 12.09 -10.69
N LEU A 26 -5.20 11.42 -10.15
CA LEU A 26 -3.89 12.03 -9.99
C LEU A 26 -3.11 11.94 -11.30
N GLY A 27 -2.44 13.03 -11.66
CA GLY A 27 -1.42 13.02 -12.69
C GLY A 27 -0.05 12.68 -12.10
N TYR A 28 0.91 12.34 -12.96
CA TYR A 28 2.31 12.18 -12.56
C TYR A 28 3.27 12.57 -13.66
N GLU A 29 4.50 12.77 -13.26
CA GLU A 29 5.66 12.91 -14.14
C GLU A 29 6.71 11.91 -13.70
N VAL A 30 7.25 11.13 -14.64
CA VAL A 30 8.41 10.29 -14.38
C VAL A 30 9.65 11.18 -14.35
N VAL A 31 10.22 11.40 -13.18
CA VAL A 31 11.40 12.26 -13.00
C VAL A 31 12.71 11.47 -13.07
N ALA A 32 12.67 10.18 -12.77
CA ALA A 32 13.79 9.27 -12.88
C ALA A 32 13.32 7.82 -13.03
N SER A 33 14.23 6.93 -13.44
CA SER A 33 14.04 5.48 -13.39
C SER A 33 15.39 4.83 -13.11
N ALA A 34 15.41 3.88 -12.18
CA ALA A 34 16.59 3.12 -11.82
C ALA A 34 16.43 1.64 -12.20
N PRO A 35 17.55 0.89 -12.40
CA PRO A 35 17.47 -0.55 -12.61
C PRO A 35 16.82 -1.28 -11.43
N HIS A 36 16.10 -2.35 -11.72
CA HIS A 36 15.51 -3.24 -10.74
C HIS A 36 15.72 -4.70 -11.18
N GLU A 37 15.84 -5.59 -10.19
CA GLU A 37 16.13 -7.01 -10.43
C GLU A 37 14.93 -7.75 -11.00
N THR A 38 15.04 -8.24 -12.23
CA THR A 38 13.93 -8.88 -12.97
C THR A 38 13.51 -10.26 -12.42
N PHE A 39 14.26 -10.82 -11.48
CA PHE A 39 13.84 -12.02 -10.75
C PHE A 39 13.13 -11.68 -9.42
N ALA A 40 13.11 -10.42 -9.01
CA ALA A 40 12.43 -9.97 -7.82
C ALA A 40 10.91 -9.99 -8.02
N SER A 41 10.23 -10.92 -7.35
CA SER A 41 8.78 -10.87 -7.21
C SER A 41 8.43 -9.95 -6.04
N THR A 42 8.48 -8.64 -6.26
CA THR A 42 8.31 -7.61 -5.23
C THR A 42 6.95 -7.72 -4.55
N GLN A 43 6.95 -7.82 -3.22
CA GLN A 43 5.76 -7.95 -2.38
C GLN A 43 5.67 -6.84 -1.33
N GLY A 44 6.78 -6.17 -1.03
CA GLY A 44 6.84 -5.00 -0.18
C GLY A 44 8.07 -4.18 -0.52
N LEU A 45 7.93 -2.85 -0.53
CA LEU A 45 9.00 -1.92 -0.86
C LEU A 45 8.97 -0.72 0.09
N LEU A 46 10.12 -0.36 0.66
CA LEU A 46 10.28 0.81 1.51
C LEU A 46 11.47 1.62 1.04
N LEU A 47 11.41 2.94 1.21
CA LEU A 47 12.59 3.82 1.11
C LEU A 47 12.86 4.42 2.49
N HIS A 48 14.05 4.15 3.03
CA HIS A 48 14.46 4.72 4.32
C HIS A 48 15.95 5.06 4.30
N GLU A 49 16.28 6.29 4.71
CA GLU A 49 17.67 6.80 4.74
C GLU A 49 18.44 6.59 3.42
N GLY A 50 17.74 6.79 2.29
CA GLY A 50 18.36 6.71 0.96
C GLY A 50 18.65 5.31 0.46
N VAL A 51 18.06 4.25 1.05
CA VAL A 51 18.14 2.88 0.56
C VAL A 51 16.76 2.24 0.48
N TYR A 52 16.57 1.34 -0.49
CA TYR A 52 15.36 0.50 -0.48
C TYR A 52 15.54 -0.70 0.43
N TYR A 53 14.45 -1.06 1.10
CA TYR A 53 14.24 -2.36 1.70
C TYR A 53 13.14 -3.04 0.91
N GLU A 54 13.40 -4.25 0.43
CA GLU A 54 12.49 -4.98 -0.45
C GLU A 54 12.23 -6.39 0.09
N SER A 55 10.96 -6.74 0.18
CA SER A 55 10.48 -8.10 0.40
C SER A 55 10.09 -8.72 -0.93
N THR A 56 10.64 -9.90 -1.25
CA THR A 56 10.28 -10.64 -2.45
C THR A 56 9.60 -11.96 -2.12
N GLY A 57 8.62 -12.32 -2.94
CA GLY A 57 7.88 -13.58 -2.84
C GLY A 57 8.45 -14.69 -3.70
N GLY A 58 8.01 -15.92 -3.41
CA GLY A 58 8.37 -17.13 -4.12
C GLY A 58 8.84 -18.24 -3.17
N TYR A 59 8.20 -19.41 -3.17
CA TYR A 59 8.68 -20.53 -2.38
C TYR A 59 10.08 -20.96 -2.85
N GLY A 60 11.03 -21.00 -1.93
CA GLY A 60 12.45 -21.30 -2.20
C GLY A 60 13.25 -20.14 -2.78
N THR A 61 12.64 -18.98 -3.03
CA THR A 61 13.30 -17.80 -3.62
C THR A 61 12.99 -16.49 -2.92
N SER A 62 12.14 -16.49 -1.89
CA SER A 62 11.79 -15.31 -1.12
C SER A 62 12.98 -14.74 -0.38
N THR A 63 13.10 -13.41 -0.39
CA THR A 63 14.21 -12.69 0.27
C THR A 63 13.73 -11.44 0.97
N LEU A 64 14.55 -10.97 1.92
CA LEU A 64 14.57 -9.60 2.41
C LEU A 64 15.87 -8.95 1.89
N ARG A 65 15.78 -7.76 1.27
CA ARG A 65 16.90 -7.11 0.60
C ARG A 65 17.08 -5.67 1.05
N ARG A 66 18.32 -5.20 1.02
CA ARG A 66 18.69 -3.79 1.03
C ARG A 66 19.31 -3.47 -0.32
N VAL A 67 18.78 -2.45 -1.01
CA VAL A 67 19.10 -2.17 -2.41
C VAL A 67 19.44 -0.69 -2.58
N ASP A 68 20.48 -0.41 -3.35
CA ASP A 68 20.87 0.96 -3.73
C ASP A 68 19.86 1.52 -4.75
N PRO A 69 19.15 2.62 -4.45
CA PRO A 69 18.11 3.15 -5.32
C PRO A 69 18.59 3.66 -6.67
N ALA A 70 19.83 4.10 -6.79
CA ALA A 70 20.36 4.67 -8.02
C ALA A 70 20.79 3.59 -9.02
N THR A 71 21.31 2.48 -8.51
CA THR A 71 21.96 1.44 -9.34
C THR A 71 21.17 0.13 -9.39
N GLY A 72 20.22 -0.07 -8.47
CA GLY A 72 19.53 -1.35 -8.29
C GLY A 72 20.42 -2.46 -7.71
N LYS A 73 21.63 -2.11 -7.25
CA LYS A 73 22.56 -3.08 -6.67
C LYS A 73 22.08 -3.56 -5.31
N ILE A 74 22.00 -4.88 -5.13
CA ILE A 74 21.73 -5.50 -3.84
C ILE A 74 22.95 -5.28 -2.94
N LEU A 75 22.75 -4.54 -1.84
CA LEU A 75 23.76 -4.22 -0.83
C LEU A 75 23.82 -5.31 0.24
N GLN A 76 22.69 -5.90 0.55
CA GLN A 76 22.51 -6.97 1.52
C GLN A 76 21.29 -7.81 1.16
N VAL A 77 21.35 -9.10 1.42
CA VAL A 77 20.25 -10.03 1.19
C VAL A 77 20.18 -11.06 2.32
N ARG A 78 18.95 -11.39 2.68
CA ARG A 78 18.64 -12.52 3.54
C ARG A 78 17.64 -13.42 2.83
N ASP A 79 18.02 -14.66 2.61
CA ASP A 79 17.11 -15.69 2.10
C ASP A 79 16.12 -16.10 3.20
N LEU A 80 14.86 -16.30 2.82
CA LEU A 80 13.85 -16.87 3.68
C LEU A 80 13.89 -18.40 3.60
N PRO A 81 13.39 -19.12 4.62
CA PRO A 81 13.24 -20.56 4.53
C PRO A 81 12.47 -20.97 3.28
N PRO A 82 12.81 -22.08 2.61
CA PRO A 82 12.19 -22.48 1.33
C PRO A 82 10.67 -22.68 1.39
N THR A 83 10.12 -22.90 2.57
CA THR A 83 8.68 -23.05 2.82
C THR A 83 7.95 -21.75 3.06
N VAL A 84 8.66 -20.62 3.08
CA VAL A 84 8.13 -19.28 3.36
C VAL A 84 7.97 -18.51 2.04
N PHE A 85 6.81 -17.91 1.85
CA PHE A 85 6.56 -16.96 0.79
C PHE A 85 6.50 -15.57 1.42
N GLY A 86 7.54 -14.74 1.22
CA GLY A 86 7.61 -13.38 1.74
C GLY A 86 6.59 -12.47 1.08
N GLU A 87 5.95 -11.62 1.87
CA GLU A 87 4.93 -10.67 1.46
C GLU A 87 5.24 -9.28 1.99
N GLY A 88 4.23 -8.48 2.29
CA GLY A 88 4.32 -7.07 2.70
C GLY A 88 5.39 -6.79 3.75
N LEU A 89 5.95 -5.59 3.70
CA LEU A 89 7.08 -5.15 4.52
C LEU A 89 6.78 -3.77 5.14
N ALA A 90 7.00 -3.62 6.44
CA ALA A 90 6.91 -2.34 7.12
C ALA A 90 8.14 -2.07 7.99
N LEU A 91 8.45 -0.79 8.21
CA LEU A 91 9.50 -0.34 9.12
C LEU A 91 8.89 0.36 10.34
N ARG A 92 9.29 -0.08 11.56
CA ARG A 92 8.98 0.62 12.81
C ARG A 92 10.26 0.74 13.64
N GLY A 93 10.73 1.96 13.82
CA GLY A 93 12.03 2.21 14.44
C GLY A 93 13.16 1.49 13.69
N ASP A 94 13.94 0.69 14.39
CA ASP A 94 15.05 -0.10 13.83
C ASP A 94 14.66 -1.54 13.49
N ARG A 95 13.37 -1.81 13.28
CA ARG A 95 12.85 -3.15 13.02
C ARG A 95 12.07 -3.20 11.71
N LEU A 96 12.37 -4.21 10.91
CA LEU A 96 11.62 -4.56 9.71
C LEU A 96 10.64 -5.69 10.05
N TYR A 97 9.40 -5.53 9.61
CA TYR A 97 8.30 -6.46 9.80
C TYR A 97 7.88 -7.00 8.45
N GLN A 98 8.06 -8.31 8.22
CA GLN A 98 7.76 -8.97 6.96
C GLN A 98 6.68 -10.02 7.16
N LEU A 99 5.64 -9.96 6.33
CA LEU A 99 4.57 -10.96 6.32
C LEU A 99 5.00 -12.24 5.59
N GLU A 100 4.35 -13.34 5.92
CA GLU A 100 4.35 -14.59 5.15
C GLU A 100 2.93 -14.84 4.66
N TRP A 101 2.77 -15.17 3.38
CA TRP A 101 1.49 -15.17 2.68
C TRP A 101 0.33 -15.85 3.41
N LYS A 102 0.47 -17.16 3.75
CA LYS A 102 -0.67 -18.03 4.13
C LYS A 102 -0.64 -18.54 5.55
N SER A 103 0.48 -18.50 6.23
CA SER A 103 0.60 -19.10 7.56
C SER A 103 0.06 -18.25 8.68
N GLY A 104 -0.34 -16.99 8.40
CA GLY A 104 -0.70 -16.05 9.45
C GLY A 104 0.47 -15.66 10.35
N LYS A 105 1.71 -15.75 9.82
CA LYS A 105 2.94 -15.49 10.55
C LYS A 105 3.74 -14.39 9.88
N GLY A 106 4.31 -13.50 10.70
CA GLY A 106 5.29 -12.51 10.26
C GLY A 106 6.60 -12.65 11.01
N PHE A 107 7.65 -12.09 10.44
CA PHE A 107 8.99 -12.08 10.97
C PHE A 107 9.42 -10.66 11.31
N ILE A 108 10.21 -10.54 12.37
CA ILE A 108 10.79 -9.27 12.81
C ILE A 108 12.31 -9.39 12.66
N TYR A 109 12.89 -8.42 11.95
CA TYR A 109 14.32 -8.36 11.72
C TYR A 109 14.92 -7.08 12.29
N ASP A 110 16.16 -7.16 12.72
CA ASP A 110 16.99 -5.98 12.90
C ASP A 110 17.27 -5.37 11.52
N ARG A 111 17.05 -4.07 11.37
CA ARG A 111 17.16 -3.37 10.08
C ARG A 111 18.58 -3.39 9.50
N GLU A 112 19.61 -3.30 10.36
CA GLU A 112 20.99 -3.22 9.91
C GLU A 112 21.58 -4.59 9.57
N SER A 113 21.41 -5.56 10.48
CA SER A 113 22.02 -6.88 10.33
C SER A 113 21.17 -7.86 9.52
N PHE A 114 19.85 -7.60 9.42
CA PHE A 114 18.84 -8.54 8.95
C PHE A 114 18.73 -9.79 9.82
N ASP A 115 19.26 -9.78 11.04
CA ASP A 115 19.04 -10.88 11.97
C ASP A 115 17.58 -10.94 12.40
N ARG A 116 17.01 -12.15 12.34
CA ARG A 116 15.66 -12.35 12.83
C ARG A 116 15.66 -12.28 14.36
N VAL A 117 15.02 -11.23 14.88
CA VAL A 117 14.94 -10.94 16.32
C VAL A 117 13.59 -11.35 16.90
N GLY A 118 12.60 -11.70 16.06
CA GLY A 118 11.29 -12.11 16.54
C GLY A 118 10.38 -12.66 15.44
N SER A 119 9.17 -12.90 15.82
CA SER A 119 8.04 -13.23 14.93
C SER A 119 6.75 -12.83 15.60
N PHE A 120 5.71 -12.65 14.82
CA PHE A 120 4.36 -12.34 15.27
C PHE A 120 3.33 -13.19 14.51
N LEU A 121 2.11 -13.21 15.02
CA LEU A 121 1.00 -13.92 14.40
C LEU A 121 -0.09 -12.90 14.01
N TYR A 122 -0.75 -13.18 12.91
CA TYR A 122 -1.94 -12.47 12.46
C TYR A 122 -2.95 -13.48 11.87
N GLU A 123 -4.19 -13.06 11.68
CA GLU A 123 -5.24 -13.95 11.17
C GLU A 123 -5.30 -13.91 9.64
N GLY A 124 -5.53 -15.07 9.00
CA GLY A 124 -5.74 -15.20 7.56
C GLY A 124 -4.49 -15.02 6.71
N GLU A 125 -4.69 -14.55 5.47
CA GLU A 125 -3.59 -14.19 4.57
C GLU A 125 -3.08 -12.78 4.88
N GLY A 126 -1.82 -12.53 4.52
CA GLY A 126 -1.23 -11.20 4.57
C GLY A 126 -0.55 -10.88 3.25
N TRP A 127 -0.92 -9.78 2.61
CA TRP A 127 -0.39 -9.33 1.33
C TRP A 127 0.46 -8.07 1.50
N GLY A 128 -0.13 -6.94 1.85
CA GLY A 128 0.58 -5.69 2.10
C GLY A 128 0.65 -5.36 3.59
N LEU A 129 1.66 -4.60 3.99
CA LEU A 129 1.85 -4.13 5.34
C LEU A 129 2.42 -2.72 5.32
N ALA A 130 1.77 -1.78 6.01
CA ALA A 130 2.27 -0.42 6.22
C ALA A 130 2.28 -0.06 7.71
N TRP A 131 3.08 0.95 8.07
CA TRP A 131 3.12 1.54 9.41
C TRP A 131 2.64 2.99 9.37
N ASP A 132 1.55 3.31 10.09
CA ASP A 132 0.95 4.66 10.09
C ASP A 132 1.55 5.62 11.12
N GLY A 133 2.60 5.20 11.83
CA GLY A 133 3.19 5.91 12.95
C GLY A 133 2.68 5.43 14.31
N THR A 134 1.59 4.68 14.34
CA THR A 134 0.94 4.20 15.56
C THR A 134 0.55 2.71 15.48
N HIS A 135 0.07 2.27 14.31
CA HIS A 135 -0.44 0.91 14.08
C HIS A 135 0.09 0.33 12.78
N PHE A 136 0.09 -0.98 12.68
CA PHE A 136 0.25 -1.65 11.40
C PHE A 136 -1.08 -1.69 10.65
N ILE A 137 -1.03 -1.49 9.33
CA ILE A 137 -2.16 -1.63 8.41
C ILE A 137 -1.84 -2.78 7.49
N LEU A 138 -2.73 -3.77 7.41
CA LEU A 138 -2.55 -4.99 6.65
C LEU A 138 -3.66 -5.15 5.61
N SER A 139 -3.29 -5.55 4.40
CA SER A 139 -4.19 -5.99 3.33
C SER A 139 -4.10 -7.51 3.12
N ASP A 140 -5.13 -8.11 2.52
CA ASP A 140 -5.21 -9.54 2.24
C ASP A 140 -5.88 -9.86 0.88
N GLY A 141 -5.92 -8.89 -0.03
CA GLY A 141 -6.57 -9.03 -1.33
C GLY A 141 -8.09 -8.80 -1.30
N THR A 142 -8.70 -8.71 -0.15
CA THR A 142 -10.12 -8.30 -0.03
C THR A 142 -10.27 -6.78 -0.18
N ASP A 143 -11.48 -6.28 0.00
CA ASP A 143 -11.80 -4.86 0.11
C ASP A 143 -11.59 -4.31 1.53
N GLN A 144 -10.84 -5.01 2.39
CA GLN A 144 -10.67 -4.66 3.78
C GLN A 144 -9.22 -4.33 4.13
N LEU A 145 -9.03 -3.28 4.93
CA LEU A 145 -7.78 -3.01 5.64
C LEU A 145 -7.94 -3.36 7.11
N ARG A 146 -7.00 -4.11 7.66
CA ARG A 146 -6.96 -4.50 9.07
C ARG A 146 -5.91 -3.67 9.80
N PHE A 147 -6.31 -3.03 10.90
CA PHE A 147 -5.41 -2.28 11.76
C PHE A 147 -5.02 -3.16 12.95
N LEU A 148 -3.71 -3.34 13.12
CA LEU A 148 -3.16 -4.21 14.15
C LEU A 148 -2.49 -3.39 15.25
N ASP A 149 -2.72 -3.79 16.47
CA ASP A 149 -1.99 -3.29 17.62
C ASP A 149 -0.49 -3.60 17.48
N PRO A 150 0.40 -2.64 17.69
CA PRO A 150 1.82 -2.80 17.36
C PRO A 150 2.59 -3.74 18.30
N GLU A 151 2.03 -4.14 19.44
CA GLU A 151 2.67 -5.02 20.38
C GLU A 151 2.09 -6.44 20.36
N SER A 152 0.78 -6.55 20.31
CA SER A 152 0.07 -7.83 20.32
C SER A 152 -0.23 -8.37 18.91
N PHE A 153 -0.20 -7.52 17.89
CA PHE A 153 -0.62 -7.78 16.50
C PHE A 153 -2.09 -8.22 16.38
N ALA A 154 -2.86 -8.02 17.43
CA ALA A 154 -4.31 -8.26 17.41
C ALA A 154 -4.99 -7.22 16.52
N VAL A 155 -5.94 -7.67 15.69
CA VAL A 155 -6.79 -6.77 14.90
C VAL A 155 -7.75 -6.07 15.85
N PHE A 156 -7.66 -4.75 15.98
CA PHE A 156 -8.59 -3.96 16.78
C PHE A 156 -9.60 -3.18 15.92
N ARG A 157 -9.32 -3.06 14.60
CA ARG A 157 -10.20 -2.37 13.66
C ARG A 157 -10.08 -3.00 12.29
N THR A 158 -11.22 -3.15 11.61
CA THR A 158 -11.32 -3.50 10.19
C THR A 158 -12.06 -2.39 9.47
N LEU A 159 -11.56 -2.00 8.29
CA LEU A 159 -12.07 -0.88 7.51
C LEU A 159 -12.37 -1.34 6.08
N GLY A 160 -13.64 -1.28 5.68
CA GLY A 160 -14.04 -1.53 4.29
C GLY A 160 -13.62 -0.40 3.37
N VAL A 161 -12.94 -0.72 2.29
CA VAL A 161 -12.47 0.23 1.27
C VAL A 161 -13.45 0.30 0.12
N ARG A 162 -13.88 1.51 -0.25
CA ARG A 162 -14.88 1.72 -1.30
C ARG A 162 -14.71 3.06 -2.02
N ASN A 163 -15.22 3.12 -3.23
CA ASN A 163 -15.46 4.37 -3.96
C ASN A 163 -16.97 4.56 -4.21
N HIS A 164 -17.32 5.53 -5.06
CA HIS A 164 -18.70 5.82 -5.45
C HIS A 164 -19.41 4.67 -6.20
N LEU A 165 -18.68 3.71 -6.76
CA LEU A 165 -19.22 2.56 -7.48
C LEU A 165 -19.38 1.32 -6.58
N GLY A 166 -18.76 1.29 -5.40
CA GLY A 166 -18.83 0.16 -4.48
C GLY A 166 -17.48 -0.22 -3.85
N PRO A 167 -17.38 -1.44 -3.29
CA PRO A 167 -16.16 -1.95 -2.67
C PRO A 167 -14.99 -2.00 -3.65
N ILE A 168 -13.78 -1.78 -3.14
CA ILE A 168 -12.51 -1.86 -3.89
C ILE A 168 -11.68 -3.00 -3.30
N ASP A 169 -11.61 -4.09 -4.02
CA ASP A 169 -10.86 -5.30 -3.67
C ASP A 169 -9.48 -5.38 -4.33
N GLN A 170 -8.82 -6.54 -4.14
CA GLN A 170 -7.47 -6.82 -4.63
C GLN A 170 -6.42 -5.89 -4.04
N LEU A 171 -6.67 -5.35 -2.84
CA LEU A 171 -5.71 -4.51 -2.12
C LEU A 171 -4.47 -5.35 -1.81
N ASN A 172 -3.31 -4.86 -2.23
CA ASN A 172 -2.05 -5.58 -2.12
C ASN A 172 -1.01 -4.75 -1.38
N GLU A 173 0.13 -4.46 -1.97
CA GLU A 173 1.18 -3.71 -1.33
C GLU A 173 0.72 -2.33 -0.91
N LEU A 174 1.16 -1.88 0.28
CA LEU A 174 0.69 -0.69 0.97
C LEU A 174 1.84 0.22 1.37
N GLU A 175 1.61 1.54 1.23
CA GLU A 175 2.46 2.57 1.79
C GLU A 175 1.61 3.64 2.50
N PHE A 176 2.08 4.16 3.64
CA PHE A 176 1.39 5.23 4.37
C PHE A 176 2.07 6.58 4.13
N ILE A 177 1.38 7.48 3.42
CA ILE A 177 1.94 8.76 2.95
C ILE A 177 1.02 9.90 3.37
N ASP A 178 1.54 10.87 4.11
CA ASP A 178 0.82 12.11 4.47
C ASP A 178 -0.60 11.86 5.03
N GLY A 179 -0.76 10.83 5.86
CA GLY A 179 -2.05 10.51 6.49
C GLY A 179 -3.01 9.71 5.59
N ARG A 180 -2.55 9.15 4.49
CA ARG A 180 -3.32 8.33 3.55
C ARG A 180 -2.65 6.98 3.31
N VAL A 181 -3.46 5.96 3.04
CA VAL A 181 -2.97 4.64 2.60
C VAL A 181 -2.97 4.61 1.09
N TYR A 182 -1.78 4.43 0.51
CA TYR A 182 -1.61 4.13 -0.90
C TYR A 182 -1.58 2.62 -1.04
N ALA A 183 -2.39 2.07 -1.93
CA ALA A 183 -2.49 0.62 -2.12
C ALA A 183 -2.37 0.25 -3.60
N ASN A 184 -1.49 -0.69 -3.92
CA ASN A 184 -1.56 -1.41 -5.19
C ASN A 184 -2.82 -2.27 -5.21
N ARG A 185 -3.37 -2.46 -6.41
CA ARG A 185 -4.44 -3.44 -6.66
C ARG A 185 -3.90 -4.54 -7.54
N TRP A 186 -3.97 -5.77 -7.07
CA TRP A 186 -3.44 -6.92 -7.81
C TRP A 186 -4.14 -7.08 -9.16
N HIS A 187 -3.36 -7.32 -10.22
CA HIS A 187 -3.77 -7.33 -11.63
C HIS A 187 -4.41 -6.02 -12.14
N ARG A 188 -4.20 -4.92 -11.44
CA ARG A 188 -4.59 -3.58 -11.89
C ARG A 188 -3.35 -2.71 -12.09
N ASP A 189 -3.53 -1.65 -12.87
CA ASP A 189 -2.49 -0.70 -13.20
C ASP A 189 -2.67 0.62 -12.45
N ASP A 190 -3.43 0.60 -11.38
CA ASP A 190 -3.72 1.76 -10.57
C ASP A 190 -3.27 1.55 -9.12
N ILE A 191 -2.87 2.65 -8.51
CA ILE A 191 -2.74 2.81 -7.07
C ILE A 191 -3.96 3.59 -6.60
N VAL A 192 -4.62 3.12 -5.54
CA VAL A 192 -5.70 3.85 -4.89
C VAL A 192 -5.20 4.55 -3.64
N VAL A 193 -5.68 5.77 -3.41
CA VAL A 193 -5.38 6.59 -2.23
C VAL A 193 -6.59 6.58 -1.32
N ILE A 194 -6.43 6.02 -0.13
CA ILE A 194 -7.51 5.66 0.78
C ILE A 194 -7.42 6.54 2.03
N ASP A 195 -8.54 7.14 2.42
CA ASP A 195 -8.68 7.76 3.74
C ASP A 195 -8.75 6.65 4.81
N PRO A 196 -7.79 6.56 5.73
CA PRO A 196 -7.75 5.51 6.74
C PRO A 196 -8.84 5.65 7.83
N VAL A 197 -9.59 6.76 7.85
CA VAL A 197 -10.70 6.97 8.78
C VAL A 197 -11.99 6.40 8.23
N THR A 198 -12.30 6.72 6.98
CA THR A 198 -13.59 6.40 6.34
C THR A 198 -13.55 5.18 5.43
N GLY A 199 -12.37 4.78 4.94
CA GLY A 199 -12.20 3.76 3.91
C GLY A 199 -12.55 4.24 2.49
N HIS A 200 -12.85 5.53 2.33
CA HIS A 200 -13.14 6.07 1.01
C HIS A 200 -11.86 6.21 0.19
N VAL A 201 -11.93 5.76 -1.07
CA VAL A 201 -10.90 6.07 -2.06
C VAL A 201 -11.10 7.52 -2.49
N GLU A 202 -10.15 8.39 -2.12
CA GLU A 202 -10.19 9.82 -2.44
C GLU A 202 -9.55 10.12 -3.80
N ALA A 203 -8.56 9.32 -4.18
CA ALA A 203 -7.88 9.51 -5.45
C ALA A 203 -7.38 8.19 -6.04
N THR A 204 -7.10 8.20 -7.36
CA THR A 204 -6.49 7.09 -8.08
C THR A 204 -5.35 7.59 -8.94
N LEU A 205 -4.31 6.78 -9.08
CA LEU A 205 -3.12 7.04 -9.89
C LEU A 205 -2.99 5.92 -10.92
N ASN A 206 -3.32 6.19 -12.18
CA ASN A 206 -3.21 5.22 -13.27
C ASN A 206 -1.79 5.17 -13.82
N LEU A 207 -1.13 4.03 -13.69
CA LEU A 207 0.26 3.77 -14.08
C LEU A 207 0.38 2.84 -15.31
N ALA A 208 -0.70 2.64 -16.06
CA ALA A 208 -0.72 1.76 -17.25
C ALA A 208 0.30 2.16 -18.33
N ALA A 209 0.74 3.41 -18.34
CA ALA A 209 1.72 3.93 -19.30
C ALA A 209 3.19 3.67 -18.91
N LEU A 210 3.47 3.17 -17.69
CA LEU A 210 4.84 2.86 -17.30
C LEU A 210 5.40 1.67 -18.06
N GLU A 211 6.73 1.69 -18.27
CA GLU A 211 7.45 0.58 -18.89
C GLU A 211 7.33 -0.70 -18.09
N ARG A 212 7.02 -1.79 -18.75
CA ARG A 212 6.82 -3.13 -18.19
C ARG A 212 7.71 -4.16 -18.87
N PRO A 213 7.90 -5.36 -18.27
CA PRO A 213 8.60 -6.47 -18.91
C PRO A 213 8.01 -6.84 -20.25
N ARG A 214 8.89 -7.19 -21.19
CA ARG A 214 8.52 -7.74 -22.51
C ARG A 214 9.33 -9.02 -22.76
N PRO A 215 8.72 -10.16 -23.21
CA PRO A 215 7.29 -10.33 -23.46
C PRO A 215 6.48 -10.18 -22.16
N ARG A 216 5.18 -9.91 -22.27
CA ARG A 216 4.30 -9.75 -21.10
C ARG A 216 4.24 -11.06 -20.30
N ASP A 217 4.78 -11.02 -19.09
CA ASP A 217 4.56 -12.01 -18.08
C ASP A 217 3.27 -11.65 -17.32
N PRO A 218 2.25 -12.53 -17.27
CA PRO A 218 1.00 -12.24 -16.56
C PRO A 218 1.21 -11.95 -15.06
N GLU A 219 2.29 -12.49 -14.47
CA GLU A 219 2.63 -12.27 -13.06
C GLU A 219 3.47 -11.00 -12.84
N ALA A 220 3.93 -10.36 -13.91
CA ALA A 220 4.68 -9.11 -13.82
C ALA A 220 3.73 -7.91 -13.65
N VAL A 221 2.99 -7.91 -12.55
CA VAL A 221 2.02 -6.89 -12.19
C VAL A 221 2.67 -5.73 -11.43
N LEU A 222 2.03 -4.55 -11.48
CA LEU A 222 2.38 -3.40 -10.64
C LEU A 222 2.26 -3.82 -9.17
N ASN A 223 3.35 -3.71 -8.42
CA ASN A 223 3.40 -4.00 -6.98
C ASN A 223 4.71 -3.47 -6.37
N GLY A 224 4.60 -2.62 -5.37
CA GLY A 224 5.71 -1.97 -4.69
C GLY A 224 5.59 -0.45 -4.78
N ILE A 225 5.39 0.19 -3.63
CA ILE A 225 5.27 1.63 -3.43
C ILE A 225 6.27 2.01 -2.33
N ALA A 226 7.09 3.03 -2.56
CA ALA A 226 7.90 3.62 -1.51
C ALA A 226 7.83 5.15 -1.61
N TRP A 227 7.92 5.83 -0.49
CA TRP A 227 7.83 7.28 -0.42
C TRP A 227 9.15 7.91 0.01
N ASP A 228 9.59 8.92 -0.73
CA ASP A 228 10.67 9.82 -0.31
C ASP A 228 10.07 11.09 0.29
N PRO A 229 10.04 11.23 1.63
CA PRO A 229 9.47 12.41 2.27
C PRO A 229 10.30 13.68 2.08
N ALA A 230 11.62 13.57 1.83
CA ALA A 230 12.50 14.70 1.64
C ALA A 230 12.30 15.35 0.26
N GLU A 231 12.24 14.54 -0.78
CA GLU A 231 12.07 15.00 -2.17
C GLU A 231 10.59 15.02 -2.60
N ARG A 232 9.68 14.46 -1.79
CA ARG A 232 8.25 14.27 -2.07
C ARG A 232 8.01 13.53 -3.38
N LEU A 233 8.72 12.41 -3.53
CA LEU A 233 8.67 11.56 -4.71
C LEU A 233 8.12 10.18 -4.35
N LEU A 234 7.28 9.67 -5.24
CA LEU A 234 6.73 8.31 -5.16
C LEU A 234 7.57 7.38 -6.02
N HIS A 235 8.07 6.32 -5.42
CA HIS A 235 8.84 5.29 -6.11
C HIS A 235 7.94 4.09 -6.32
N VAL A 236 7.84 3.61 -7.55
CA VAL A 236 6.96 2.47 -7.89
C VAL A 236 7.66 1.47 -8.76
N THR A 237 7.35 0.21 -8.55
CA THR A 237 7.84 -0.90 -9.35
C THR A 237 6.75 -1.96 -9.55
N GLY A 238 7.12 -3.13 -10.02
CA GLY A 238 6.25 -4.29 -10.14
C GLY A 238 7.03 -5.58 -9.99
N LYS A 239 6.31 -6.66 -9.78
CA LYS A 239 6.87 -8.02 -9.74
C LYS A 239 7.63 -8.26 -11.05
N ARG A 240 8.92 -8.58 -10.96
CA ARG A 240 9.81 -8.83 -12.11
C ARG A 240 9.97 -7.65 -13.09
N TRP A 241 9.63 -6.43 -12.67
CA TRP A 241 9.86 -5.26 -13.51
C TRP A 241 11.34 -4.94 -13.57
N PRO A 242 11.84 -4.43 -14.73
CA PRO A 242 13.25 -4.11 -14.90
C PRO A 242 13.65 -2.76 -14.27
N ARG A 243 12.66 -1.99 -13.78
CA ARG A 243 12.88 -0.64 -13.27
C ARG A 243 12.03 -0.33 -12.05
N VAL A 244 12.59 0.49 -11.17
CA VAL A 244 11.84 1.34 -10.25
C VAL A 244 11.67 2.69 -10.94
N HIS A 245 10.44 3.19 -11.03
CA HIS A 245 10.13 4.52 -11.56
C HIS A 245 9.94 5.50 -10.42
N VAL A 246 10.54 6.68 -10.54
CA VAL A 246 10.43 7.76 -9.56
C VAL A 246 9.49 8.81 -10.11
N LEU A 247 8.40 9.07 -9.40
CA LEU A 247 7.29 9.88 -9.87
C LEU A 247 7.12 11.12 -9.00
N ARG A 248 6.90 12.27 -9.65
CA ARG A 248 6.35 13.45 -9.01
C ARG A 248 4.84 13.45 -9.22
N ILE A 249 4.07 13.36 -8.13
CA ILE A 249 2.61 13.40 -8.21
C ILE A 249 2.14 14.81 -8.49
N ARG A 250 1.17 14.94 -9.38
CA ARG A 250 0.50 16.18 -9.73
C ARG A 250 -0.97 16.06 -9.36
N HIS A 251 -1.43 16.96 -8.50
CA HIS A 251 -2.86 17.14 -8.33
C HIS A 251 -3.39 17.84 -9.58
N GLN A 252 -4.44 17.31 -10.21
CA GLN A 252 -5.10 18.06 -11.27
C GLN A 252 -5.70 19.31 -10.63
N GLU A 253 -5.22 20.47 -11.05
CA GLU A 253 -5.93 21.72 -10.73
C GLU A 253 -7.33 21.58 -11.34
N GLU A 254 -8.37 21.75 -10.52
CA GLU A 254 -9.74 21.90 -11.01
C GLU A 254 -9.71 22.99 -12.09
N GLY A 255 -10.08 22.58 -13.32
CA GLY A 255 -10.00 23.45 -14.49
C GLY A 255 -10.70 24.78 -14.21
N ARG A 256 -9.91 25.83 -13.93
CA ARG A 256 -10.43 27.19 -14.02
C ARG A 256 -10.96 27.35 -15.43
N ASP A 257 -12.28 27.41 -15.53
CA ASP A 257 -13.03 27.75 -16.72
C ASP A 257 -12.40 28.97 -17.42
N ARG A 258 -11.56 28.71 -18.45
CA ARG A 258 -11.08 29.76 -19.36
C ARG A 258 -12.19 30.05 -20.38
N ARG A 259 -13.32 30.53 -19.89
CA ARG A 259 -14.30 31.25 -20.72
C ARG A 259 -14.41 32.68 -20.21
N ARG A 260 -13.59 33.53 -20.77
CA ARG A 260 -13.87 34.97 -20.93
C ARG A 260 -13.49 35.39 -22.33
#